data_bfa37ce9db9d18bcb94fa9ba06aa9683
#
_entry.id   bfa37ce9db9d18bcb94fa9ba06aa9683
#
_cell.length_a   1.000
_cell.length_b   1.000
_cell.length_c   1.000
_cell.angle_alpha   90.00
_cell.angle_beta   90.00
_cell.angle_gamma   90.00
#
_symmetry.space_group_name_H-M   'P 1'
#
loop_
_entity.id
_entity.type
_entity.pdbx_description
1 polymer ?
#
loop_
_entity_poly.entity_id
_entity_poly.type
_entity_poly.pdbx_seq_one_letter_code
_entity_poly.pdbx_strand_id
1 'polypeptide(L)'
;MFNKSKDLIKAIQEEDWAKTIQANDDFWTKIAEWINEHLLPEFLTHLSHSIDEIIHIDPDLSEREILELVAKHMVDSLDAIYASVRIYDPDTEQMLSYGSNPPGEEARKIQISLEGSIAGEVVKSGKPFLVPNILNEELYLDKTIVERMGANSMMAVPFEIPRFFPHERNTAGVIQVYYPEKDLDFNPLDIQMAGLMSRRLSFVIARKKILSMRRVNEKKETIVRQIFQKLGTWEGVKMKDIFNRLIPELADIVNLQSCALFSVAEDLEQVILEAGYPDSISHHGIGKAFPINSEPAFELVLGLRDCTDETPYEVVTPSYVLVIDPKKSSIVSENVKGFALNRNINSILYVPLNVGEEITHFMTFDALDQRKGYTQDEIEILLFLGRELMKAQRMERLDDILHDFKNPAIATAGFARRVNQLLEKEGLLTADPKIKKYVNVLLEETSRLQEMALSISHVGNEQLINLTEVIRRRFEINKEAIKEQLKQNVILEEGPFLDPLYIKCYPLHIERVMDNILNNATNAIPLQGGTLSVRTYEDDDQACAEVTNSGAIPDEERRRLLEGEVPGRGFYITNR
;
A
#
# COMPACT_ATOMS: atom_id res chain seq x y z
N MET A 1 3.89 -0.50 -48.57
CA MET A 1 4.11 -1.90 -48.88
C MET A 1 2.83 -2.69 -49.14
N PHE A 2 1.82 -2.54 -48.30
CA PHE A 2 0.48 -3.12 -48.54
C PHE A 2 -0.18 -2.66 -49.81
N ASN A 3 0.11 -1.47 -50.29
CA ASN A 3 -0.39 -1.02 -51.61
C ASN A 3 0.08 -1.90 -52.78
N LYS A 4 1.34 -2.39 -52.75
CA LYS A 4 1.82 -3.31 -53.82
C LYS A 4 1.13 -4.67 -53.78
N SER A 5 0.81 -5.19 -52.57
CA SER A 5 0.05 -6.44 -52.46
C SER A 5 -1.43 -6.23 -52.82
N LYS A 6 -2.04 -5.08 -52.45
CA LYS A 6 -3.39 -4.72 -52.90
C LYS A 6 -3.44 -4.55 -54.44
N ASP A 7 -2.42 -3.92 -55.02
CA ASP A 7 -2.29 -3.77 -56.46
C ASP A 7 -2.12 -5.11 -57.17
N LEU A 8 -1.36 -6.04 -56.58
CA LEU A 8 -1.20 -7.38 -57.11
C LEU A 8 -2.50 -8.21 -57.03
N ILE A 9 -3.18 -8.14 -55.87
CA ILE A 9 -4.48 -8.82 -55.66
C ILE A 9 -5.53 -8.21 -56.59
N LYS A 10 -5.55 -6.91 -56.75
CA LYS A 10 -6.47 -6.21 -57.67
C LYS A 10 -6.18 -6.56 -59.13
N ALA A 11 -4.91 -6.63 -59.54
CA ALA A 11 -4.50 -7.09 -60.87
C ALA A 11 -4.87 -8.56 -61.11
N ILE A 12 -4.76 -9.45 -60.11
CA ILE A 12 -5.18 -10.84 -60.20
C ILE A 12 -6.71 -10.98 -60.25
N GLN A 13 -7.47 -10.07 -59.63
CA GLN A 13 -8.95 -10.06 -59.66
C GLN A 13 -9.52 -9.42 -60.92
N GLU A 14 -8.87 -8.43 -61.53
CA GLU A 14 -9.35 -7.72 -62.71
C GLU A 14 -9.09 -8.43 -64.02
N GLU A 15 -8.14 -9.34 -64.12
CA GLU A 15 -7.90 -10.20 -65.30
C GLU A 15 -8.44 -11.62 -65.09
N ASP A 16 -9.03 -12.18 -66.14
CA ASP A 16 -9.62 -13.56 -66.18
C ASP A 16 -8.53 -14.65 -66.06
N TRP A 17 -7.54 -14.41 -65.21
CA TRP A 17 -6.36 -15.23 -64.94
C TRP A 17 -6.75 -16.59 -64.33
N ALA A 18 -7.87 -16.63 -63.63
CA ALA A 18 -8.37 -17.84 -63.04
C ALA A 18 -8.61 -18.97 -64.07
N LYS A 19 -8.95 -18.63 -65.31
CA LYS A 19 -9.14 -19.63 -66.38
C LYS A 19 -7.84 -20.06 -67.03
N THR A 20 -6.83 -19.18 -67.09
CA THR A 20 -5.53 -19.47 -67.70
C THR A 20 -4.62 -20.24 -66.75
N ILE A 21 -4.82 -20.08 -65.44
CA ILE A 21 -3.97 -20.64 -64.38
C ILE A 21 -4.37 -22.05 -63.98
N GLN A 22 -5.60 -22.51 -64.25
CA GLN A 22 -6.09 -23.88 -63.93
C GLN A 22 -5.27 -25.02 -64.55
N ALA A 23 -4.33 -24.75 -65.43
CA ALA A 23 -3.57 -25.77 -66.18
C ALA A 23 -2.11 -25.95 -65.76
N ASN A 24 -1.60 -25.27 -64.71
CA ASN A 24 -0.15 -25.34 -64.47
C ASN A 24 0.22 -25.34 -62.98
N ASP A 25 0.38 -26.56 -62.42
CA ASP A 25 0.83 -26.79 -61.04
C ASP A 25 2.20 -26.08 -60.73
N ASP A 26 3.08 -25.95 -61.72
CA ASP A 26 4.38 -25.28 -61.60
C ASP A 26 4.24 -23.79 -61.34
N PHE A 27 3.23 -23.12 -61.85
CA PHE A 27 2.95 -21.69 -61.61
C PHE A 27 2.55 -21.43 -60.15
N TRP A 28 1.66 -22.24 -59.60
CA TRP A 28 1.24 -22.08 -58.20
C TRP A 28 2.37 -22.40 -57.24
N THR A 29 3.21 -23.38 -57.55
CA THR A 29 4.39 -23.70 -56.77
C THR A 29 5.37 -22.50 -56.73
N LYS A 30 5.65 -21.90 -57.88
CA LYS A 30 6.52 -20.70 -57.97
C LYS A 30 5.94 -19.47 -57.26
N ILE A 31 4.63 -19.26 -57.32
CA ILE A 31 3.98 -18.19 -56.54
C ILE A 31 4.12 -18.48 -55.04
N ALA A 32 3.87 -19.67 -54.57
CA ALA A 32 4.00 -20.05 -53.17
C ALA A 32 5.46 -19.92 -52.68
N GLU A 33 6.44 -20.34 -53.49
CA GLU A 33 7.85 -20.14 -53.21
C GLU A 33 8.20 -18.63 -53.11
N TRP A 34 7.76 -17.82 -54.07
CA TRP A 34 8.00 -16.37 -54.07
C TRP A 34 7.37 -15.67 -52.86
N ILE A 35 6.13 -16.06 -52.49
CA ILE A 35 5.46 -15.56 -51.28
C ILE A 35 6.29 -15.90 -50.04
N ASN A 36 6.75 -17.14 -49.91
CA ASN A 36 7.50 -17.63 -48.78
C ASN A 36 8.92 -17.03 -48.69
N GLU A 37 9.57 -16.81 -49.83
CA GLU A 37 10.96 -16.31 -49.86
C GLU A 37 11.06 -14.78 -49.78
N HIS A 38 10.06 -14.05 -50.26
CA HIS A 38 10.14 -12.59 -50.41
C HIS A 38 9.06 -11.84 -49.65
N LEU A 39 7.79 -12.21 -49.83
CA LEU A 39 6.68 -11.44 -49.29
C LEU A 39 6.51 -11.68 -47.76
N LEU A 40 6.53 -12.94 -47.35
CA LEU A 40 6.31 -13.34 -45.97
C LEU A 40 7.44 -12.84 -45.04
N PRO A 41 8.74 -12.98 -45.37
CA PRO A 41 9.82 -12.46 -44.55
C PRO A 41 9.77 -10.91 -44.42
N GLU A 42 9.48 -10.20 -45.50
CA GLU A 42 9.35 -8.75 -45.48
C GLU A 42 8.15 -8.31 -44.62
N PHE A 43 7.02 -8.99 -44.75
CA PHE A 43 5.85 -8.76 -43.92
C PHE A 43 6.13 -9.02 -42.43
N LEU A 44 6.75 -10.15 -42.11
CA LEU A 44 7.09 -10.50 -40.71
C LEU A 44 8.09 -9.52 -40.12
N THR A 45 9.06 -9.04 -40.91
CA THR A 45 10.01 -8.04 -40.47
C THR A 45 9.33 -6.70 -40.17
N HIS A 46 8.44 -6.26 -41.03
CA HIS A 46 7.67 -5.04 -40.82
C HIS A 46 6.74 -5.15 -39.60
N LEU A 47 6.05 -6.28 -39.48
CA LEU A 47 5.17 -6.56 -38.34
C LEU A 47 5.96 -6.58 -37.02
N SER A 48 7.11 -7.28 -37.02
CA SER A 48 7.99 -7.32 -35.85
C SER A 48 8.47 -5.92 -35.46
N HIS A 49 8.93 -5.14 -36.41
CA HIS A 49 9.39 -3.77 -36.16
C HIS A 49 8.29 -2.88 -35.56
N SER A 50 7.10 -2.87 -36.16
CA SER A 50 5.96 -2.08 -35.65
C SER A 50 5.53 -2.48 -34.24
N ILE A 51 5.61 -3.79 -33.90
CA ILE A 51 5.30 -4.31 -32.57
C ILE A 51 6.41 -3.95 -31.58
N ASP A 52 7.67 -4.06 -31.99
CA ASP A 52 8.82 -3.80 -31.14
C ASP A 52 8.94 -2.32 -30.78
N GLU A 53 8.58 -1.40 -31.70
CA GLU A 53 8.53 0.03 -31.40
C GLU A 53 7.60 0.34 -30.22
N ILE A 54 6.44 -0.32 -30.12
CA ILE A 54 5.54 -0.14 -28.97
C ILE A 54 6.18 -0.63 -27.66
N ILE A 55 6.87 -1.78 -27.69
CA ILE A 55 7.53 -2.31 -26.48
C ILE A 55 8.65 -1.39 -25.98
N HIS A 56 9.31 -0.68 -26.90
CA HIS A 56 10.43 0.21 -26.57
C HIS A 56 9.98 1.61 -26.13
N ILE A 57 8.67 1.90 -26.10
CA ILE A 57 8.17 3.15 -25.53
C ILE A 57 8.69 3.30 -24.09
N ASP A 58 9.25 4.47 -23.80
CA ASP A 58 9.78 4.79 -22.48
C ASP A 58 8.66 4.78 -21.43
N PRO A 59 8.72 3.92 -20.40
CA PRO A 59 7.70 3.86 -19.36
C PRO A 59 7.71 5.08 -18.43
N ASP A 60 8.72 5.95 -18.51
CA ASP A 60 8.81 7.19 -17.72
C ASP A 60 7.96 8.32 -18.29
N LEU A 61 7.56 8.23 -19.55
CA LEU A 61 6.59 9.14 -20.13
C LEU A 61 5.26 9.12 -19.36
N SER A 62 4.51 10.21 -19.43
CA SER A 62 3.15 10.21 -18.87
C SER A 62 2.27 9.16 -19.57
N GLU A 63 1.23 8.71 -18.93
CA GLU A 63 0.32 7.72 -19.52
C GLU A 63 -0.30 8.25 -20.80
N ARG A 64 -0.64 9.54 -20.85
CA ARG A 64 -1.16 10.21 -22.04
C ARG A 64 -0.16 10.17 -23.20
N GLU A 65 1.10 10.51 -22.97
CA GLU A 65 2.15 10.47 -24.00
C GLU A 65 2.33 9.06 -24.57
N ILE A 66 2.30 8.03 -23.69
CA ILE A 66 2.34 6.62 -24.11
C ILE A 66 1.16 6.31 -25.03
N LEU A 67 -0.07 6.70 -24.65
CA LEU A 67 -1.26 6.44 -25.47
C LEU A 67 -1.24 7.20 -26.79
N GLU A 68 -0.75 8.43 -26.82
CA GLU A 68 -0.58 9.23 -28.06
C GLU A 68 0.46 8.58 -28.99
N LEU A 69 1.58 8.08 -28.47
CA LEU A 69 2.58 7.35 -29.27
C LEU A 69 2.01 6.06 -29.85
N VAL A 70 1.28 5.29 -29.05
CA VAL A 70 0.62 4.07 -29.55
C VAL A 70 -0.42 4.39 -30.61
N ALA A 71 -1.23 5.45 -30.42
CA ALA A 71 -2.18 5.91 -31.43
C ALA A 71 -1.46 6.29 -32.74
N LYS A 72 -0.29 6.92 -32.66
CA LYS A 72 0.54 7.23 -33.82
C LYS A 72 1.02 5.96 -34.52
N HIS A 73 1.57 4.99 -33.79
CA HIS A 73 2.01 3.71 -34.37
C HIS A 73 0.85 2.95 -35.02
N MET A 74 -0.36 3.00 -34.44
CA MET A 74 -1.55 2.43 -35.07
C MET A 74 -1.89 3.08 -36.41
N VAL A 75 -1.86 4.43 -36.44
CA VAL A 75 -2.11 5.19 -37.69
C VAL A 75 -1.09 4.82 -38.76
N ASP A 76 0.20 4.85 -38.41
CA ASP A 76 1.29 4.61 -39.35
C ASP A 76 1.33 3.18 -39.86
N SER A 77 1.03 2.19 -38.99
CA SER A 77 1.09 0.75 -39.33
C SER A 77 -0.13 0.23 -40.06
N LEU A 78 -1.30 0.82 -39.83
CA LEU A 78 -2.57 0.38 -40.41
C LEU A 78 -3.06 1.27 -41.57
N ASP A 79 -2.24 2.24 -42.02
CA ASP A 79 -2.59 3.20 -43.08
C ASP A 79 -3.92 3.94 -42.79
N ALA A 80 -4.10 4.30 -41.52
CA ALA A 80 -5.29 4.95 -41.00
C ALA A 80 -5.12 6.48 -40.96
N ILE A 81 -6.22 7.22 -40.83
CA ILE A 81 -6.15 8.69 -40.73
C ILE A 81 -6.17 9.21 -39.31
N TYR A 82 -6.69 8.42 -38.38
CA TYR A 82 -6.81 8.79 -36.98
C TYR A 82 -6.89 7.53 -36.09
N ALA A 83 -6.32 7.62 -34.90
CA ALA A 83 -6.54 6.62 -33.87
C ALA A 83 -6.73 7.28 -32.49
N SER A 84 -7.52 6.65 -31.64
CA SER A 84 -7.69 7.05 -30.25
C SER A 84 -7.60 5.84 -29.33
N VAL A 85 -6.96 6.03 -28.18
CA VAL A 85 -6.78 5.00 -27.15
C VAL A 85 -7.42 5.49 -25.87
N ARG A 86 -8.22 4.64 -25.24
CA ARG A 86 -8.92 4.93 -23.98
C ARG A 86 -8.71 3.82 -22.98
N ILE A 87 -8.46 4.20 -21.75
CA ILE A 87 -8.38 3.26 -20.61
C ILE A 87 -9.59 3.51 -19.71
N TYR A 88 -10.29 2.46 -19.36
CA TYR A 88 -11.44 2.48 -18.46
C TYR A 88 -11.17 1.65 -17.23
N ASP A 89 -11.67 2.13 -16.11
CA ASP A 89 -11.84 1.32 -14.91
C ASP A 89 -13.23 0.67 -14.94
N PRO A 90 -13.32 -0.66 -15.04
CA PRO A 90 -14.61 -1.35 -15.08
C PRO A 90 -15.35 -1.36 -13.74
N ASP A 91 -14.66 -1.04 -12.63
CA ASP A 91 -15.28 -0.99 -11.31
C ASP A 91 -15.96 0.37 -11.04
N THR A 92 -15.36 1.45 -11.51
CA THR A 92 -15.92 2.83 -11.38
C THR A 92 -16.67 3.31 -12.62
N GLU A 93 -16.61 2.55 -13.73
CA GLU A 93 -17.14 2.93 -15.05
C GLU A 93 -16.61 4.28 -15.58
N GLN A 94 -15.41 4.66 -15.12
CA GLN A 94 -14.79 5.94 -15.47
C GLN A 94 -13.64 5.77 -16.48
N MET A 95 -13.47 6.78 -17.32
CA MET A 95 -12.31 6.85 -18.19
C MET A 95 -11.10 7.33 -17.38
N LEU A 96 -10.08 6.47 -17.26
CA LEU A 96 -8.85 6.78 -16.53
C LEU A 96 -7.87 7.62 -17.36
N SER A 97 -7.73 7.31 -18.64
CA SER A 97 -6.77 7.97 -19.51
C SER A 97 -7.20 7.94 -20.97
N TYR A 98 -6.68 8.90 -21.73
CA TYR A 98 -6.98 9.08 -23.14
C TYR A 98 -5.77 9.64 -23.91
N GLY A 99 -5.52 9.09 -25.11
CA GLY A 99 -4.56 9.61 -26.07
C GLY A 99 -5.08 9.49 -27.49
N SER A 100 -4.63 10.33 -28.41
CA SER A 100 -5.01 10.26 -29.82
C SER A 100 -3.90 10.75 -30.75
N ASN A 101 -3.94 10.28 -32.00
CA ASN A 101 -3.12 10.80 -33.09
C ASN A 101 -3.98 11.00 -34.35
N PRO A 102 -4.01 12.18 -34.98
CA PRO A 102 -3.45 13.43 -34.46
C PRO A 102 -3.99 13.82 -33.09
N PRO A 103 -3.25 14.61 -32.29
CA PRO A 103 -3.71 15.05 -30.97
C PRO A 103 -5.05 15.77 -31.08
N GLY A 104 -6.03 15.30 -30.33
CA GLY A 104 -7.36 15.89 -30.34
C GLY A 104 -7.49 17.03 -29.34
N GLU A 105 -8.48 17.92 -29.55
CA GLU A 105 -8.83 18.96 -28.60
C GLU A 105 -9.30 18.37 -27.26
N GLU A 106 -9.08 19.10 -26.15
CA GLU A 106 -9.49 18.67 -24.80
C GLU A 106 -10.98 18.37 -24.64
N ALA A 107 -11.82 18.96 -25.50
CA ALA A 107 -13.26 18.69 -25.55
C ALA A 107 -13.61 17.21 -25.81
N ARG A 108 -12.66 16.41 -26.32
CA ARG A 108 -12.82 14.94 -26.48
C ARG A 108 -12.55 14.11 -25.23
N LYS A 109 -12.21 14.74 -24.12
CA LYS A 109 -12.25 14.11 -22.76
C LYS A 109 -13.67 13.75 -22.33
N ILE A 110 -14.66 13.98 -23.19
CA ILE A 110 -16.07 13.76 -22.91
C ILE A 110 -16.26 12.29 -22.52
N GLN A 111 -16.84 12.12 -21.35
CA GLN A 111 -17.36 10.88 -20.82
C GLN A 111 -18.10 10.10 -21.90
N ILE A 112 -17.46 9.06 -22.42
CA ILE A 112 -18.18 8.09 -23.24
C ILE A 112 -18.82 7.14 -22.26
N SER A 113 -20.14 7.11 -22.25
CA SER A 113 -20.88 6.09 -21.50
C SER A 113 -20.46 4.70 -21.95
N LEU A 114 -20.22 3.79 -21.03
CA LEU A 114 -20.01 2.39 -21.34
C LEU A 114 -21.29 1.73 -21.88
N GLU A 115 -22.45 2.29 -21.56
CA GLU A 115 -23.72 1.83 -22.12
C GLU A 115 -24.05 2.57 -23.42
N GLY A 116 -24.45 1.78 -24.45
CA GLY A 116 -24.89 2.33 -25.73
C GLY A 116 -23.76 2.95 -26.56
N SER A 117 -22.51 2.57 -26.39
CA SER A 117 -21.39 3.01 -27.18
C SER A 117 -20.54 1.84 -27.71
N ILE A 118 -19.87 2.07 -28.85
CA ILE A 118 -18.94 1.08 -29.43
C ILE A 118 -17.81 0.73 -28.44
N ALA A 119 -17.27 1.73 -27.76
CA ALA A 119 -16.22 1.51 -26.76
C ALA A 119 -16.69 0.59 -25.64
N GLY A 120 -17.91 0.82 -25.13
CA GLY A 120 -18.50 -0.04 -24.10
C GLY A 120 -18.78 -1.47 -24.59
N GLU A 121 -19.24 -1.64 -25.82
CA GLU A 121 -19.46 -2.97 -26.39
C GLU A 121 -18.16 -3.74 -26.54
N VAL A 122 -17.08 -3.08 -27.00
CA VAL A 122 -15.75 -3.68 -27.10
C VAL A 122 -15.19 -4.07 -25.72
N VAL A 123 -15.33 -3.21 -24.73
CA VAL A 123 -14.88 -3.48 -23.35
C VAL A 123 -15.65 -4.65 -22.73
N LYS A 124 -16.99 -4.72 -22.95
CA LYS A 124 -17.84 -5.77 -22.39
C LYS A 124 -17.62 -7.11 -23.09
N SER A 125 -17.50 -7.11 -24.42
CA SER A 125 -17.36 -8.36 -25.19
C SER A 125 -15.94 -8.91 -25.22
N GLY A 126 -14.93 -8.06 -25.01
CA GLY A 126 -13.52 -8.42 -25.20
C GLY A 126 -13.15 -8.78 -26.64
N LYS A 127 -13.96 -8.35 -27.62
CA LYS A 127 -13.77 -8.69 -29.04
C LYS A 127 -13.66 -7.42 -29.89
N PRO A 128 -12.92 -7.49 -31.02
CA PRO A 128 -12.92 -6.40 -31.98
C PRO A 128 -14.33 -6.08 -32.50
N PHE A 129 -14.63 -4.80 -32.68
CA PHE A 129 -15.85 -4.32 -33.28
C PHE A 129 -15.52 -3.56 -34.57
N LEU A 130 -16.09 -3.99 -35.70
CA LEU A 130 -15.82 -3.45 -37.03
C LEU A 130 -17.02 -2.66 -37.52
N VAL A 131 -16.78 -1.45 -37.96
CA VAL A 131 -17.80 -0.53 -38.48
C VAL A 131 -17.45 -0.15 -39.90
N PRO A 132 -18.00 -0.85 -40.90
CA PRO A 132 -17.75 -0.53 -42.31
C PRO A 132 -18.21 0.87 -42.72
N ASN A 133 -19.27 1.37 -42.06
CA ASN A 133 -19.83 2.68 -42.36
C ASN A 133 -20.33 3.33 -41.05
N ILE A 134 -19.58 4.30 -40.56
CA ILE A 134 -19.87 4.97 -39.28
C ILE A 134 -21.18 5.75 -39.30
N LEU A 135 -21.54 6.34 -40.44
CA LEU A 135 -22.77 7.12 -40.55
C LEU A 135 -24.04 6.26 -40.37
N ASN A 136 -23.96 4.97 -40.68
CA ASN A 136 -25.05 4.03 -40.53
C ASN A 136 -25.05 3.30 -39.15
N GLU A 137 -24.00 3.48 -38.36
CA GLU A 137 -23.86 2.80 -37.06
C GLU A 137 -24.64 3.56 -35.98
N GLU A 138 -25.56 2.87 -35.30
CA GLU A 138 -26.39 3.45 -34.25
C GLU A 138 -25.62 3.68 -32.93
N LEU A 139 -24.66 2.83 -32.62
CA LEU A 139 -23.82 2.94 -31.41
C LEU A 139 -22.79 4.06 -31.50
N TYR A 140 -22.62 4.70 -32.66
CA TYR A 140 -21.74 5.85 -32.83
C TYR A 140 -22.51 7.17 -32.64
N LEU A 141 -22.34 7.80 -31.46
CA LEU A 141 -23.19 8.87 -30.98
C LEU A 141 -22.92 10.24 -31.64
N ASP A 142 -21.66 10.58 -31.92
CA ASP A 142 -21.29 11.92 -32.47
C ASP A 142 -20.77 11.84 -33.90
N LYS A 143 -21.67 11.78 -34.82
CA LYS A 143 -21.37 11.69 -36.27
C LYS A 143 -20.72 12.98 -36.83
N THR A 144 -20.90 14.13 -36.16
CA THR A 144 -20.38 15.42 -36.64
C THR A 144 -18.85 15.50 -36.55
N ILE A 145 -18.26 14.82 -35.58
CA ILE A 145 -16.80 14.75 -35.44
C ILE A 145 -16.21 13.96 -36.59
N VAL A 146 -16.84 12.83 -36.94
CA VAL A 146 -16.37 11.92 -37.97
C VAL A 146 -16.40 12.59 -39.35
N GLU A 147 -17.45 13.31 -39.64
CA GLU A 147 -17.57 14.10 -40.91
C GLU A 147 -16.46 15.12 -41.03
N ARG A 148 -16.14 15.84 -39.96
CA ARG A 148 -15.03 16.81 -39.91
C ARG A 148 -13.66 16.18 -40.12
N MET A 149 -13.48 14.96 -39.67
CA MET A 149 -12.22 14.20 -39.80
C MET A 149 -12.06 13.51 -41.15
N GLY A 150 -13.13 13.41 -41.93
CA GLY A 150 -13.14 12.64 -43.16
C GLY A 150 -13.08 11.13 -42.96
N ALA A 151 -13.45 10.67 -41.76
CA ALA A 151 -13.50 9.24 -41.44
C ALA A 151 -14.85 8.65 -41.87
N ASN A 152 -14.84 7.49 -42.51
CA ASN A 152 -16.05 6.81 -42.94
C ASN A 152 -16.22 5.41 -42.37
N SER A 153 -15.13 4.74 -42.00
CA SER A 153 -15.15 3.43 -41.34
C SER A 153 -14.22 3.41 -40.12
N MET A 154 -14.43 2.44 -39.24
CA MET A 154 -13.68 2.35 -38.00
C MET A 154 -13.53 0.88 -37.56
N MET A 155 -12.37 0.58 -37.00
CA MET A 155 -12.11 -0.65 -36.27
C MET A 155 -11.85 -0.32 -34.81
N ALA A 156 -12.50 -1.02 -33.87
CA ALA A 156 -12.24 -0.89 -32.45
C ALA A 156 -11.73 -2.22 -31.90
N VAL A 157 -10.57 -2.20 -31.22
CA VAL A 157 -9.95 -3.40 -30.63
C VAL A 157 -9.80 -3.25 -29.12
N PRO A 158 -10.11 -4.30 -28.35
CA PRO A 158 -9.96 -4.27 -26.90
C PRO A 158 -8.51 -4.48 -26.48
N PHE A 159 -8.18 -3.99 -25.29
CA PHE A 159 -7.03 -4.43 -24.52
C PHE A 159 -7.36 -4.47 -23.04
N GLU A 160 -6.60 -5.29 -22.30
CA GLU A 160 -6.75 -5.44 -20.87
C GLU A 160 -5.39 -5.25 -20.18
N ILE A 161 -5.38 -4.49 -19.11
CA ILE A 161 -4.25 -4.38 -18.21
C ILE A 161 -4.50 -5.35 -17.06
N PRO A 162 -3.62 -6.35 -16.84
CA PRO A 162 -3.85 -7.35 -15.82
C PRO A 162 -3.87 -6.71 -14.42
N ARG A 163 -4.69 -7.27 -13.55
CA ARG A 163 -4.72 -6.90 -12.13
C ARG A 163 -3.39 -7.22 -11.45
N PHE A 164 -3.00 -6.40 -10.50
CA PHE A 164 -1.81 -6.62 -9.68
C PHE A 164 -2.16 -7.22 -8.32
N PHE A 165 -3.39 -6.97 -7.83
CA PHE A 165 -3.89 -7.51 -6.57
C PHE A 165 -5.07 -8.47 -6.81
N PRO A 166 -5.22 -9.53 -5.99
CA PRO A 166 -6.25 -10.55 -6.19
C PRO A 166 -7.69 -10.04 -6.15
N HIS A 167 -7.95 -8.94 -5.44
CA HIS A 167 -9.27 -8.33 -5.28
C HIS A 167 -9.62 -7.32 -6.38
N GLU A 168 -8.65 -6.91 -7.21
CA GLU A 168 -8.88 -5.99 -8.32
C GLU A 168 -9.39 -6.75 -9.55
N ARG A 169 -10.17 -6.06 -10.40
CA ARG A 169 -10.47 -6.52 -11.76
C ARG A 169 -9.39 -6.05 -12.73
N ASN A 170 -9.33 -6.69 -13.89
CA ASN A 170 -8.50 -6.22 -14.97
C ASN A 170 -9.02 -4.85 -15.45
N THR A 171 -8.13 -3.89 -15.61
CA THR A 171 -8.50 -2.60 -16.23
C THR A 171 -8.68 -2.81 -17.72
N ALA A 172 -9.80 -2.41 -18.24
CA ALA A 172 -10.12 -2.54 -19.66
C ALA A 172 -9.72 -1.30 -20.47
N GLY A 173 -9.54 -1.46 -21.76
CA GLY A 173 -9.31 -0.36 -22.67
C GLY A 173 -9.75 -0.67 -24.09
N VAL A 174 -9.83 0.37 -24.91
CA VAL A 174 -10.21 0.26 -26.31
C VAL A 174 -9.31 1.16 -27.17
N ILE A 175 -8.89 0.65 -28.31
CA ILE A 175 -8.23 1.39 -29.36
C ILE A 175 -9.20 1.48 -30.53
N GLN A 176 -9.51 2.70 -30.97
CA GLN A 176 -10.37 2.98 -32.09
C GLN A 176 -9.51 3.55 -33.23
N VAL A 177 -9.52 2.89 -34.37
CA VAL A 177 -8.76 3.25 -35.58
C VAL A 177 -9.72 3.61 -36.69
N TYR A 178 -9.52 4.74 -37.33
CA TYR A 178 -10.46 5.35 -38.29
C TYR A 178 -9.85 5.45 -39.67
N TYR A 179 -10.66 5.12 -40.69
CA TYR A 179 -10.25 5.06 -42.08
C TYR A 179 -11.12 5.98 -42.95
N PRO A 180 -10.56 6.52 -44.05
CA PRO A 180 -11.29 7.39 -44.96
C PRO A 180 -12.24 6.65 -45.92
N GLU A 181 -12.04 5.33 -46.11
CA GLU A 181 -12.85 4.52 -46.99
C GLU A 181 -14.24 4.32 -46.43
N LYS A 182 -15.24 4.35 -47.29
CA LYS A 182 -16.63 4.02 -46.96
C LYS A 182 -16.91 2.58 -47.32
N ASP A 183 -17.71 1.92 -46.48
CA ASP A 183 -18.09 0.50 -46.65
C ASP A 183 -16.84 -0.43 -46.74
N LEU A 184 -15.82 -0.14 -45.89
CA LEU A 184 -14.55 -0.84 -45.85
C LEU A 184 -14.72 -2.30 -45.45
N ASP A 185 -14.23 -3.22 -46.32
CA ASP A 185 -14.05 -4.63 -45.95
C ASP A 185 -12.70 -4.79 -45.22
N PHE A 186 -12.75 -4.98 -43.91
CA PHE A 186 -11.55 -5.05 -43.09
C PHE A 186 -10.74 -6.32 -43.35
N ASN A 187 -9.49 -6.17 -43.71
CA ASN A 187 -8.58 -7.28 -43.90
C ASN A 187 -8.34 -8.02 -42.56
N PRO A 188 -8.48 -9.35 -42.49
CA PRO A 188 -8.18 -10.13 -41.31
C PRO A 188 -6.76 -9.91 -40.75
N LEU A 189 -5.77 -9.59 -41.60
CA LEU A 189 -4.42 -9.27 -41.17
C LEU A 189 -4.36 -7.94 -40.39
N ASP A 190 -5.08 -6.90 -40.83
CA ASP A 190 -5.11 -5.61 -40.17
C ASP A 190 -5.76 -5.74 -38.78
N ILE A 191 -6.82 -6.56 -38.66
CA ILE A 191 -7.47 -6.86 -37.38
C ILE A 191 -6.51 -7.60 -36.44
N GLN A 192 -5.76 -8.59 -36.95
CA GLN A 192 -4.78 -9.31 -36.14
C GLN A 192 -3.62 -8.41 -35.72
N MET A 193 -3.12 -7.56 -36.60
CA MET A 193 -2.06 -6.61 -36.32
C MET A 193 -2.49 -5.61 -35.25
N ALA A 194 -3.68 -5.01 -35.38
CA ALA A 194 -4.24 -4.14 -34.36
C ALA A 194 -4.37 -4.85 -33.00
N GLY A 195 -4.82 -6.13 -32.99
CA GLY A 195 -4.92 -6.92 -31.79
C GLY A 195 -3.55 -7.28 -31.16
N LEU A 196 -2.49 -7.45 -31.97
CA LEU A 196 -1.13 -7.64 -31.46
C LEU A 196 -0.58 -6.36 -30.84
N MET A 197 -0.72 -5.23 -31.50
CA MET A 197 -0.31 -3.92 -31.02
C MET A 197 -1.05 -3.55 -29.72
N SER A 198 -2.33 -3.83 -29.66
CA SER A 198 -3.18 -3.67 -28.47
C SER A 198 -2.64 -4.46 -27.27
N ARG A 199 -2.25 -5.72 -27.46
CA ARG A 199 -1.62 -6.54 -26.40
C ARG A 199 -0.27 -5.99 -25.97
N ARG A 200 0.51 -5.38 -26.86
CA ARG A 200 1.78 -4.75 -26.50
C ARG A 200 1.58 -3.47 -25.70
N LEU A 201 0.55 -2.71 -26.00
CA LEU A 201 0.16 -1.58 -25.16
C LEU A 201 -0.16 -2.05 -23.72
N SER A 202 -0.95 -3.12 -23.57
CA SER A 202 -1.23 -3.71 -22.24
C SER A 202 0.05 -4.00 -21.46
N PHE A 203 1.06 -4.56 -22.13
CA PHE A 203 2.35 -4.85 -21.52
C PHE A 203 3.11 -3.57 -21.11
N VAL A 204 3.13 -2.53 -21.96
CA VAL A 204 3.80 -1.25 -21.66
C VAL A 204 3.16 -0.57 -20.46
N ILE A 205 1.83 -0.50 -20.41
CA ILE A 205 1.11 0.10 -19.27
C ILE A 205 1.33 -0.73 -17.99
N ALA A 206 1.27 -2.07 -18.08
CA ALA A 206 1.58 -2.95 -16.96
C ALA A 206 3.01 -2.73 -16.42
N ARG A 207 3.99 -2.65 -17.32
CA ARG A 207 5.38 -2.34 -16.98
C ARG A 207 5.51 -0.98 -16.30
N LYS A 208 4.85 0.06 -16.81
CA LYS A 208 4.80 1.39 -16.19
C LYS A 208 4.25 1.30 -14.76
N LYS A 209 3.11 0.62 -14.56
CA LYS A 209 2.49 0.44 -13.24
C LYS A 209 3.44 -0.27 -12.26
N ILE A 210 4.12 -1.34 -12.70
CA ILE A 210 5.12 -2.05 -11.86
C ILE A 210 6.28 -1.13 -11.46
N LEU A 211 6.82 -0.35 -12.40
CA LEU A 211 7.92 0.57 -12.12
C LEU A 211 7.49 1.69 -11.17
N SER A 212 6.28 2.22 -11.33
CA SER A 212 5.70 3.19 -10.41
C SER A 212 5.56 2.61 -9.00
N MET A 213 4.94 1.43 -8.85
CA MET A 213 4.83 0.74 -7.55
C MET A 213 6.19 0.50 -6.89
N ARG A 214 7.19 0.09 -7.67
CA ARG A 214 8.55 -0.10 -7.16
C ARG A 214 9.12 1.22 -6.63
N ARG A 215 9.02 2.32 -7.38
CA ARG A 215 9.49 3.64 -6.94
C ARG A 215 8.80 4.13 -5.68
N VAL A 216 7.48 3.93 -5.60
CA VAL A 216 6.70 4.25 -4.39
C VAL A 216 7.22 3.45 -3.19
N ASN A 217 7.45 2.14 -3.35
CA ASN A 217 7.97 1.30 -2.28
C ASN A 217 9.40 1.69 -1.86
N GLU A 218 10.30 1.98 -2.81
CA GLU A 218 11.66 2.46 -2.51
C GLU A 218 11.63 3.79 -1.72
N LYS A 219 10.72 4.72 -2.06
CA LYS A 219 10.51 5.96 -1.30
C LYS A 219 9.97 5.68 0.10
N LYS A 220 8.99 4.78 0.25
CA LYS A 220 8.45 4.36 1.56
C LYS A 220 9.53 3.76 2.46
N GLU A 221 10.37 2.87 1.93
CA GLU A 221 11.50 2.30 2.68
C GLU A 221 12.48 3.37 3.15
N THR A 222 12.77 4.35 2.28
CA THR A 222 13.66 5.46 2.60
C THR A 222 13.07 6.35 3.70
N ILE A 223 11.77 6.66 3.64
CA ILE A 223 11.05 7.41 4.69
C ILE A 223 11.17 6.67 6.03
N VAL A 224 10.83 5.37 6.06
CA VAL A 224 10.92 4.55 7.27
C VAL A 224 12.34 4.57 7.85
N ARG A 225 13.35 4.35 7.00
CA ARG A 225 14.75 4.34 7.44
C ARG A 225 15.16 5.66 8.07
N GLN A 226 14.82 6.79 7.46
CA GLN A 226 15.15 8.12 8.01
C GLN A 226 14.43 8.41 9.33
N ILE A 227 13.14 8.07 9.41
CA ILE A 227 12.39 8.23 10.66
C ILE A 227 13.03 7.40 11.78
N PHE A 228 13.29 6.10 11.54
CA PHE A 228 13.87 5.22 12.57
C PHE A 228 15.32 5.55 12.95
N GLN A 229 16.13 6.09 12.04
CA GLN A 229 17.49 6.55 12.36
C GLN A 229 17.50 7.72 13.35
N LYS A 230 16.44 8.50 13.38
CA LYS A 230 16.31 9.70 14.24
C LYS A 230 15.56 9.41 15.55
N LEU A 231 14.75 8.36 15.59
CA LEU A 231 14.08 7.90 16.80
C LEU A 231 15.12 7.39 17.82
N GLY A 232 14.91 7.66 19.08
CA GLY A 232 15.80 7.23 20.17
C GLY A 232 16.88 8.23 20.58
N THR A 233 16.94 9.40 19.94
CA THR A 233 17.83 10.51 20.35
C THR A 233 17.08 11.63 21.07
N TRP A 234 15.80 11.46 21.36
CA TRP A 234 14.89 12.52 21.77
C TRP A 234 14.23 12.21 23.12
N GLU A 235 14.14 13.21 23.98
CA GLU A 235 13.37 13.15 25.21
C GLU A 235 12.11 14.02 25.07
N GLY A 236 10.92 13.45 25.34
CA GLY A 236 9.65 14.16 25.50
C GLY A 236 9.13 14.86 24.24
N VAL A 237 8.94 14.14 23.12
CA VAL A 237 8.71 14.79 21.83
C VAL A 237 7.23 14.95 21.49
N LYS A 238 6.83 16.20 21.28
CA LYS A 238 5.52 16.55 20.70
C LYS A 238 5.54 16.35 19.18
N MET A 239 4.37 16.10 18.57
CA MET A 239 4.22 15.95 17.12
C MET A 239 4.86 17.11 16.34
N LYS A 240 4.73 18.33 16.84
CA LYS A 240 5.39 19.52 16.30
C LYS A 240 6.91 19.35 16.16
N ASP A 241 7.57 18.78 17.16
CA ASP A 241 9.03 18.62 17.17
C ASP A 241 9.47 17.56 16.16
N ILE A 242 8.70 16.46 16.07
CA ILE A 242 8.89 15.42 15.05
C ILE A 242 8.74 16.03 13.65
N PHE A 243 7.68 16.80 13.41
CA PHE A 243 7.43 17.49 12.16
C PHE A 243 8.60 18.39 11.75
N ASN A 244 9.01 19.30 12.64
CA ASN A 244 10.05 20.29 12.36
C ASN A 244 11.41 19.67 12.05
N ARG A 245 11.69 18.48 12.56
CA ARG A 245 12.96 17.77 12.33
C ARG A 245 12.95 16.88 11.12
N LEU A 246 11.83 16.17 10.87
CA LEU A 246 11.76 15.17 9.81
C LEU A 246 11.30 15.75 8.47
N ILE A 247 10.37 16.69 8.47
CA ILE A 247 9.79 17.19 7.23
C ILE A 247 10.82 17.87 6.32
N PRO A 248 11.74 18.73 6.81
CA PRO A 248 12.75 19.33 5.94
C PRO A 248 13.66 18.29 5.24
N GLU A 249 13.99 17.20 5.94
CA GLU A 249 14.85 16.14 5.39
C GLU A 249 14.11 15.23 4.41
N LEU A 250 12.81 15.04 4.62
CA LEU A 250 11.96 14.21 3.77
C LEU A 250 11.42 14.98 2.56
N ALA A 251 11.48 16.32 2.59
CA ALA A 251 10.88 17.17 1.56
C ALA A 251 11.34 16.84 0.14
N ASP A 252 12.64 16.62 -0.06
CA ASP A 252 13.17 16.27 -1.38
C ASP A 252 12.74 14.87 -1.83
N ILE A 253 12.63 13.91 -0.89
CA ILE A 253 12.25 12.52 -1.19
C ILE A 253 10.81 12.44 -1.68
N VAL A 254 9.91 13.19 -1.01
CA VAL A 254 8.48 13.20 -1.32
C VAL A 254 8.09 14.34 -2.27
N ASN A 255 9.07 15.11 -2.75
CA ASN A 255 8.85 16.27 -3.63
C ASN A 255 7.86 17.28 -3.02
N LEU A 256 8.11 17.66 -1.77
CA LEU A 256 7.25 18.52 -0.98
C LEU A 256 7.59 20.00 -1.21
N GLN A 257 6.58 20.81 -1.56
CA GLN A 257 6.77 22.27 -1.75
C GLN A 257 6.37 23.05 -0.50
N SER A 258 5.23 22.72 0.08
CA SER A 258 4.70 23.34 1.30
C SER A 258 3.82 22.36 2.05
N CYS A 259 3.88 22.40 3.37
CA CYS A 259 2.94 21.68 4.23
C CYS A 259 2.79 22.36 5.58
N ALA A 260 1.69 22.05 6.25
CA ALA A 260 1.42 22.52 7.59
C ALA A 260 0.86 21.40 8.47
N LEU A 261 1.15 21.45 9.76
CA LEU A 261 0.63 20.56 10.79
C LEU A 261 -0.37 21.31 11.65
N PHE A 262 -1.55 20.73 11.79
CA PHE A 262 -2.60 21.24 12.67
C PHE A 262 -2.89 20.23 13.77
N SER A 263 -3.04 20.71 15.02
CA SER A 263 -3.60 19.94 16.13
C SER A 263 -5.08 20.26 16.29
N VAL A 264 -5.85 19.32 16.75
CA VAL A 264 -7.28 19.45 17.04
C VAL A 264 -7.43 19.66 18.54
N ALA A 265 -8.19 20.68 18.95
CA ALA A 265 -8.49 20.92 20.35
C ALA A 265 -9.43 19.84 20.89
N GLU A 266 -9.32 19.52 22.21
CA GLU A 266 -10.12 18.45 22.85
C GLU A 266 -11.62 18.67 22.76
N ASP A 267 -12.06 19.92 22.67
CA ASP A 267 -13.47 20.32 22.54
C ASP A 267 -14.02 20.16 21.11
N LEU A 268 -13.17 19.85 20.13
CA LEU A 268 -13.48 19.81 18.70
C LEU A 268 -14.07 21.12 18.14
N GLU A 269 -13.77 22.25 18.77
CA GLU A 269 -14.23 23.55 18.28
C GLU A 269 -13.19 24.28 17.43
N GLN A 270 -11.90 23.99 17.66
CA GLN A 270 -10.80 24.72 17.05
C GLN A 270 -9.68 23.77 16.58
N VAL A 271 -8.97 24.19 15.54
CA VAL A 271 -7.67 23.63 15.14
C VAL A 271 -6.58 24.68 15.32
N ILE A 272 -5.39 24.25 15.72
CA ILE A 272 -4.25 25.12 15.99
C ILE A 272 -3.15 24.78 14.99
N LEU A 273 -2.64 25.78 14.28
CA LEU A 273 -1.47 25.63 13.41
C LEU A 273 -0.21 25.46 14.27
N GLU A 274 0.32 24.26 14.33
CA GLU A 274 1.46 23.90 15.18
C GLU A 274 2.81 24.13 14.52
N ALA A 275 2.92 23.78 13.25
CA ALA A 275 4.17 23.86 12.48
C ALA A 275 3.88 24.01 10.98
N GLY A 276 4.86 24.44 10.21
CA GLY A 276 4.76 24.56 8.77
C GLY A 276 6.13 24.48 8.10
N TYR A 277 6.12 24.07 6.84
CA TYR A 277 7.30 23.97 5.99
C TYR A 277 7.01 24.61 4.62
N PRO A 278 7.94 25.36 4.03
CA PRO A 278 9.18 25.88 4.64
C PRO A 278 8.94 26.97 5.70
N ASP A 279 9.85 27.10 6.64
CA ASP A 279 9.75 28.03 7.79
C ASP A 279 9.46 29.47 7.38
N SER A 280 10.05 29.93 6.26
CA SER A 280 9.88 31.30 5.74
C SER A 280 8.42 31.65 5.39
N ILE A 281 7.58 30.63 5.17
CA ILE A 281 6.18 30.79 4.77
C ILE A 281 5.24 30.72 5.98
N SER A 282 5.60 29.95 7.01
CA SER A 282 4.71 29.55 8.10
C SER A 282 4.82 30.41 9.36
N HIS A 283 5.92 31.15 9.58
CA HIS A 283 6.18 31.88 10.82
C HIS A 283 5.07 32.83 11.28
N HIS A 284 4.29 33.40 10.37
CA HIS A 284 3.25 34.40 10.71
C HIS A 284 1.92 33.79 11.19
N GLY A 285 1.78 32.46 11.15
CA GLY A 285 0.55 31.77 11.52
C GLY A 285 0.68 30.73 12.65
N ILE A 286 1.90 30.34 13.01
CA ILE A 286 2.13 29.32 14.05
C ILE A 286 1.55 29.77 15.39
N GLY A 287 0.79 28.87 16.04
CA GLY A 287 0.07 29.14 17.29
C GLY A 287 -1.29 29.79 17.11
N LYS A 288 -1.72 30.12 15.87
CA LYS A 288 -3.08 30.62 15.63
C LYS A 288 -4.08 29.49 15.68
N ALA A 289 -5.19 29.75 16.39
CA ALA A 289 -6.35 28.90 16.41
C ALA A 289 -7.36 29.33 15.34
N PHE A 290 -7.96 28.35 14.68
CA PHE A 290 -9.01 28.53 13.66
C PHE A 290 -10.22 27.74 14.08
N PRO A 291 -11.43 28.33 14.10
CA PRO A 291 -12.67 27.60 14.34
C PRO A 291 -12.87 26.53 13.26
N ILE A 292 -13.21 25.30 13.64
CA ILE A 292 -13.40 24.19 12.69
C ILE A 292 -14.52 24.51 11.71
N ASN A 293 -15.61 25.09 12.20
CA ASN A 293 -16.78 25.47 11.38
C ASN A 293 -16.53 26.64 10.41
N SER A 294 -15.37 27.32 10.51
CA SER A 294 -14.99 28.40 9.58
C SER A 294 -14.48 27.88 8.24
N GLU A 295 -14.10 26.60 8.17
CA GLU A 295 -13.52 25.99 6.99
C GLU A 295 -14.13 24.60 6.75
N PRO A 296 -15.01 24.43 5.74
CA PRO A 296 -15.65 23.13 5.48
C PRO A 296 -14.68 21.98 5.26
N ALA A 297 -13.48 22.24 4.71
CA ALA A 297 -12.44 21.23 4.53
C ALA A 297 -11.94 20.66 5.87
N PHE A 298 -11.96 21.46 6.96
CA PHE A 298 -11.61 20.97 8.29
C PHE A 298 -12.67 20.00 8.84
N GLU A 299 -13.94 20.34 8.67
CA GLU A 299 -15.04 19.44 9.08
C GLU A 299 -14.96 18.09 8.34
N LEU A 300 -14.65 18.12 7.02
CA LEU A 300 -14.55 16.93 6.20
C LEU A 300 -13.34 16.06 6.57
N VAL A 301 -12.15 16.66 6.75
CA VAL A 301 -10.95 15.89 7.11
C VAL A 301 -11.05 15.28 8.51
N LEU A 302 -11.83 15.90 9.40
CA LEU A 302 -12.08 15.41 10.76
C LEU A 302 -13.25 14.41 10.82
N GLY A 303 -13.95 14.17 9.70
CA GLY A 303 -15.11 13.26 9.65
C GLY A 303 -16.35 13.81 10.39
N LEU A 304 -16.41 15.13 10.62
CA LEU A 304 -17.53 15.78 11.30
C LEU A 304 -18.69 16.11 10.34
N ARG A 305 -18.44 16.00 9.04
CA ARG A 305 -19.40 16.29 7.98
C ARG A 305 -19.25 15.28 6.85
N ASP A 306 -20.35 14.83 6.30
CA ASP A 306 -20.40 14.04 5.06
C ASP A 306 -20.38 14.96 3.84
N CYS A 307 -19.67 14.55 2.79
CA CYS A 307 -19.72 15.24 1.50
C CYS A 307 -20.98 14.78 0.75
N THR A 308 -21.88 15.72 0.47
CA THR A 308 -23.16 15.43 -0.22
C THR A 308 -23.10 15.71 -1.72
N ASP A 309 -22.15 16.52 -2.18
CA ASP A 309 -22.05 16.96 -3.56
C ASP A 309 -20.66 16.64 -4.13
N GLU A 310 -20.60 15.70 -5.07
CA GLU A 310 -19.38 15.44 -5.84
C GLU A 310 -19.22 16.54 -6.91
N THR A 311 -18.16 17.33 -6.79
CA THR A 311 -17.79 18.30 -7.81
C THR A 311 -16.46 17.90 -8.47
N PRO A 312 -16.15 18.35 -9.68
CA PRO A 312 -14.87 18.03 -10.33
C PRO A 312 -13.66 18.74 -9.69
N TYR A 313 -13.89 19.56 -8.66
CA TYR A 313 -12.86 20.39 -8.03
C TYR A 313 -12.37 19.87 -6.70
N GLU A 314 -13.00 18.85 -6.14
CA GLU A 314 -12.61 18.19 -4.91
C GLU A 314 -12.84 16.67 -4.95
N VAL A 315 -12.04 15.95 -4.15
CA VAL A 315 -12.21 14.51 -3.89
C VAL A 315 -12.19 14.32 -2.38
N VAL A 316 -13.27 13.78 -1.82
CA VAL A 316 -13.40 13.49 -0.39
C VAL A 316 -13.42 11.98 -0.18
N THR A 317 -12.49 11.48 0.62
CA THR A 317 -12.38 10.08 0.99
C THR A 317 -12.22 9.94 2.51
N PRO A 318 -12.44 8.78 3.10
CA PRO A 318 -12.16 8.57 4.53
C PRO A 318 -10.68 8.74 4.91
N SER A 319 -9.77 8.68 3.94
CA SER A 319 -8.32 8.73 4.16
C SER A 319 -7.71 10.10 3.87
N TYR A 320 -8.36 10.92 3.06
CA TYR A 320 -7.88 12.26 2.71
C TYR A 320 -8.99 13.12 2.07
N VAL A 321 -8.77 14.43 2.10
CA VAL A 321 -9.56 15.39 1.33
C VAL A 321 -8.62 16.10 0.36
N LEU A 322 -8.90 16.02 -0.94
CA LEU A 322 -8.12 16.69 -1.99
C LEU A 322 -8.94 17.80 -2.63
N VAL A 323 -8.44 19.02 -2.53
CA VAL A 323 -8.96 20.19 -3.26
C VAL A 323 -8.14 20.33 -4.54
N ILE A 324 -8.74 20.02 -5.67
CA ILE A 324 -8.09 20.05 -7.01
C ILE A 324 -7.88 21.49 -7.50
N ASP A 325 -8.88 22.35 -7.30
CA ASP A 325 -8.82 23.79 -7.64
C ASP A 325 -9.44 24.61 -6.50
N PRO A 326 -8.63 25.15 -5.57
CA PRO A 326 -9.12 25.90 -4.43
C PRO A 326 -10.00 27.10 -4.80
N LYS A 327 -9.81 27.66 -6.00
CA LYS A 327 -10.56 28.84 -6.45
C LYS A 327 -12.02 28.53 -6.81
N LYS A 328 -12.29 27.27 -7.19
CA LYS A 328 -13.60 26.81 -7.66
C LYS A 328 -14.27 25.84 -6.69
N SER A 329 -13.51 25.32 -5.74
CA SER A 329 -13.99 24.34 -4.78
C SER A 329 -15.09 24.90 -3.87
N SER A 330 -16.09 24.09 -3.58
CA SER A 330 -17.20 24.41 -2.68
C SER A 330 -16.87 24.15 -1.20
N ILE A 331 -15.85 23.34 -0.94
CA ILE A 331 -15.44 22.94 0.41
C ILE A 331 -14.34 23.84 1.00
N VAL A 332 -14.01 24.93 0.32
CA VAL A 332 -12.97 25.90 0.74
C VAL A 332 -13.61 27.26 0.97
N SER A 333 -13.34 27.86 2.14
CA SER A 333 -13.83 29.20 2.47
C SER A 333 -13.20 30.30 1.61
N GLU A 334 -13.85 31.46 1.53
CA GLU A 334 -13.32 32.62 0.80
C GLU A 334 -11.95 33.11 1.35
N ASN A 335 -11.70 32.91 2.64
CA ASN A 335 -10.40 33.24 3.24
C ASN A 335 -9.29 32.34 2.69
N VAL A 336 -9.53 31.03 2.57
CA VAL A 336 -8.57 30.08 2.03
C VAL A 336 -8.45 30.25 0.51
N LYS A 337 -9.51 30.59 -0.22
CA LYS A 337 -9.44 30.97 -1.64
C LYS A 337 -8.53 32.18 -1.86
N GLY A 338 -8.70 33.23 -1.03
CA GLY A 338 -7.83 34.42 -1.05
C GLY A 338 -6.37 34.09 -0.72
N PHE A 339 -6.14 33.22 0.25
CA PHE A 339 -4.81 32.75 0.60
C PHE A 339 -4.18 31.94 -0.53
N ALA A 340 -4.93 31.03 -1.15
CA ALA A 340 -4.47 30.23 -2.29
C ALA A 340 -4.13 31.11 -3.51
N LEU A 341 -4.91 32.14 -3.79
CA LEU A 341 -4.62 33.09 -4.86
C LEU A 341 -3.31 33.85 -4.61
N ASN A 342 -3.13 34.38 -3.38
CA ASN A 342 -1.95 35.16 -3.02
C ASN A 342 -0.64 34.36 -3.04
N ARG A 343 -0.72 33.03 -2.91
CA ARG A 343 0.44 32.13 -2.84
C ARG A 343 0.58 31.21 -4.05
N ASN A 344 -0.21 31.40 -5.10
CA ASN A 344 -0.21 30.53 -6.28
C ASN A 344 -0.42 29.04 -5.93
N ILE A 345 -1.27 28.75 -4.93
CA ILE A 345 -1.65 27.38 -4.59
C ILE A 345 -2.66 26.89 -5.61
N ASN A 346 -2.33 25.80 -6.28
CA ASN A 346 -3.16 25.19 -7.31
C ASN A 346 -3.99 24.01 -6.79
N SER A 347 -3.52 23.34 -5.74
CA SER A 347 -4.23 22.23 -5.12
C SER A 347 -3.79 22.07 -3.67
N ILE A 348 -4.70 21.60 -2.80
CA ILE A 348 -4.43 21.35 -1.37
C ILE A 348 -4.88 19.92 -1.02
N LEU A 349 -3.98 19.16 -0.43
CA LEU A 349 -4.27 17.83 0.10
C LEU A 349 -4.30 17.87 1.63
N TYR A 350 -5.40 17.45 2.24
CA TYR A 350 -5.56 17.31 3.68
C TYR A 350 -5.46 15.83 4.05
N VAL A 351 -4.60 15.50 5.00
CA VAL A 351 -4.35 14.13 5.46
C VAL A 351 -4.61 14.05 6.96
N PRO A 352 -5.64 13.30 7.41
CA PRO A 352 -5.90 13.12 8.83
C PRO A 352 -4.83 12.25 9.49
N LEU A 353 -4.49 12.56 10.73
CA LEU A 353 -3.54 11.84 11.56
C LEU A 353 -4.27 11.26 12.77
N ASN A 354 -4.45 9.93 12.78
CA ASN A 354 -5.32 9.24 13.73
C ASN A 354 -4.53 8.56 14.86
N VAL A 355 -5.04 8.68 16.08
CA VAL A 355 -4.66 7.87 17.22
C VAL A 355 -5.82 6.94 17.58
N GLY A 356 -5.79 5.68 17.08
CA GLY A 356 -6.95 4.81 17.17
C GLY A 356 -8.05 5.26 16.20
N GLU A 357 -9.24 5.50 16.73
CA GLU A 357 -10.40 6.03 15.98
C GLU A 357 -10.49 7.57 16.02
N GLU A 358 -9.72 8.24 16.87
CA GLU A 358 -9.75 9.69 17.03
C GLU A 358 -8.71 10.39 16.14
N ILE A 359 -9.12 11.46 15.47
CA ILE A 359 -8.25 12.34 14.70
C ILE A 359 -7.75 13.44 15.64
N THR A 360 -6.49 13.39 16.02
CA THR A 360 -5.88 14.37 16.92
C THR A 360 -5.12 15.48 16.19
N HIS A 361 -4.70 15.20 14.96
CA HIS A 361 -3.98 16.14 14.11
C HIS A 361 -4.38 15.90 12.65
N PHE A 362 -4.07 16.84 11.79
CA PHE A 362 -4.03 16.63 10.34
C PHE A 362 -2.90 17.44 9.71
N MET A 363 -2.48 17.04 8.54
CA MET A 363 -1.51 17.78 7.73
C MET A 363 -2.16 18.32 6.46
N THR A 364 -1.72 19.49 6.04
CA THR A 364 -2.03 20.02 4.70
C THR A 364 -0.77 20.01 3.85
N PHE A 365 -0.93 19.73 2.57
CA PHE A 365 0.11 19.80 1.57
C PHE A 365 -0.36 20.67 0.42
N ASP A 366 0.46 21.67 0.04
CA ASP A 366 0.10 22.63 -0.99
C ASP A 366 0.92 22.38 -2.26
N ALA A 367 0.26 22.32 -3.41
CA ALA A 367 0.88 22.32 -4.71
C ALA A 367 0.99 23.76 -5.23
N LEU A 368 2.23 24.25 -5.38
CA LEU A 368 2.54 25.64 -5.70
C LEU A 368 3.01 25.81 -7.15
N ASP A 369 2.84 27.01 -7.68
CA ASP A 369 3.42 27.50 -8.93
C ASP A 369 3.15 26.60 -10.14
N GLN A 370 4.15 25.88 -10.62
CA GLN A 370 4.07 25.02 -11.80
C GLN A 370 3.40 23.66 -11.51
N ARG A 371 3.38 23.24 -10.26
CA ARG A 371 2.71 22.00 -9.84
C ARG A 371 1.21 22.24 -9.74
N LYS A 372 0.45 21.57 -10.60
CA LYS A 372 -1.01 21.78 -10.70
C LYS A 372 -1.83 20.90 -9.74
N GLY A 373 -1.23 19.88 -9.16
CA GLY A 373 -1.92 18.95 -8.26
C GLY A 373 -1.03 17.79 -7.81
N TYR A 374 -1.69 16.73 -7.35
CA TYR A 374 -1.04 15.51 -6.85
C TYR A 374 -1.43 14.32 -7.71
N THR A 375 -0.44 13.48 -8.04
CA THR A 375 -0.67 12.17 -8.63
C THR A 375 -1.12 11.18 -7.56
N GLN A 376 -1.73 10.08 -7.94
CA GLN A 376 -2.15 9.03 -7.00
C GLN A 376 -0.96 8.46 -6.21
N ASP A 377 0.19 8.27 -6.86
CA ASP A 377 1.43 7.81 -6.22
C ASP A 377 1.93 8.80 -5.15
N GLU A 378 1.86 10.10 -5.43
CA GLU A 378 2.25 11.13 -4.46
C GLU A 378 1.30 11.17 -3.27
N ILE A 379 -0.01 11.07 -3.50
CA ILE A 379 -1.00 10.98 -2.42
C ILE A 379 -0.70 9.77 -1.55
N GLU A 380 -0.44 8.60 -2.13
CA GLU A 380 -0.10 7.38 -1.40
C GLU A 380 1.15 7.53 -0.53
N ILE A 381 2.20 8.20 -1.04
CA ILE A 381 3.42 8.48 -0.29
C ILE A 381 3.14 9.46 0.87
N LEU A 382 2.35 10.51 0.65
CA LEU A 382 2.02 11.50 1.68
C LEU A 382 1.12 10.91 2.78
N LEU A 383 0.16 10.06 2.41
CA LEU A 383 -0.64 9.28 3.37
C LEU A 383 0.25 8.32 4.19
N PHE A 384 1.19 7.68 3.54
CA PHE A 384 2.15 6.81 4.21
C PHE A 384 3.03 7.60 5.18
N LEU A 385 3.54 8.76 4.76
CA LEU A 385 4.32 9.68 5.63
C LEU A 385 3.53 10.05 6.89
N GLY A 386 2.28 10.47 6.76
CA GLY A 386 1.42 10.79 7.91
C GLY A 386 1.29 9.63 8.89
N ARG A 387 1.07 8.40 8.40
CA ARG A 387 0.98 7.21 9.25
C ARG A 387 2.30 6.89 9.97
N GLU A 388 3.44 7.03 9.30
CA GLU A 388 4.73 6.77 9.91
C GLU A 388 5.11 7.84 10.96
N LEU A 389 4.75 9.10 10.74
CA LEU A 389 4.89 10.16 11.76
C LEU A 389 4.06 9.84 13.02
N MET A 390 2.83 9.34 12.86
CA MET A 390 2.01 8.92 14.01
C MET A 390 2.59 7.71 14.74
N LYS A 391 3.17 6.75 14.03
CA LYS A 391 3.88 5.62 14.66
C LYS A 391 5.09 6.12 15.44
N ALA A 392 5.87 7.03 14.87
CA ALA A 392 7.01 7.66 15.52
C ALA A 392 6.61 8.33 16.84
N GLN A 393 5.55 9.14 16.84
CA GLN A 393 5.02 9.79 18.04
C GLN A 393 4.58 8.77 19.10
N ARG A 394 3.94 7.68 18.71
CA ARG A 394 3.53 6.62 19.65
C ARG A 394 4.72 5.91 20.28
N MET A 395 5.76 5.65 19.49
CA MET A 395 6.99 5.04 19.99
C MET A 395 7.69 5.94 21.02
N GLU A 396 7.81 7.22 20.73
CA GLU A 396 8.39 8.20 21.67
C GLU A 396 7.57 8.30 22.97
N ARG A 397 6.23 8.37 22.89
CA ARG A 397 5.37 8.33 24.09
C ARG A 397 5.54 7.05 24.91
N LEU A 398 5.74 5.91 24.25
CA LEU A 398 6.01 4.65 24.94
C LEU A 398 7.37 4.70 25.65
N ASP A 399 8.38 5.28 25.03
CA ASP A 399 9.71 5.42 25.64
C ASP A 399 9.67 6.34 26.87
N ASP A 400 8.95 7.47 26.81
CA ASP A 400 8.71 8.35 27.95
C ASP A 400 8.00 7.62 29.11
N ILE A 401 6.91 6.90 28.82
CA ILE A 401 6.17 6.13 29.83
C ILE A 401 7.08 5.06 30.46
N LEU A 402 7.92 4.43 29.65
CA LEU A 402 8.87 3.42 30.11
C LEU A 402 9.98 4.03 30.96
N HIS A 403 10.47 5.21 30.60
CA HIS A 403 11.43 5.97 31.41
C HIS A 403 10.82 6.37 32.76
N ASP A 404 9.58 6.86 32.77
CA ASP A 404 8.85 7.21 33.98
C ASP A 404 8.53 5.99 34.87
N PHE A 405 8.37 4.81 34.28
CA PHE A 405 8.22 3.56 35.00
C PHE A 405 9.55 3.03 35.58
N LYS A 406 10.64 3.22 34.85
CA LYS A 406 11.98 2.74 35.23
C LYS A 406 12.47 3.36 36.54
N ASN A 407 12.30 4.68 36.70
CA ASN A 407 12.80 5.40 37.86
C ASN A 407 12.15 4.93 39.18
N PRO A 408 10.80 4.84 39.31
CA PRO A 408 10.15 4.26 40.47
C PRO A 408 10.53 2.78 40.72
N ALA A 409 10.69 1.97 39.68
CA ALA A 409 11.07 0.57 39.82
C ALA A 409 12.47 0.41 40.43
N ILE A 410 13.45 1.19 39.95
CA ILE A 410 14.81 1.22 40.50
C ILE A 410 14.79 1.71 41.96
N ALA A 411 14.04 2.79 42.24
CA ALA A 411 13.92 3.34 43.60
C ALA A 411 13.31 2.32 44.56
N THR A 412 12.22 1.67 44.16
CA THR A 412 11.54 0.63 44.99
C THR A 412 12.44 -0.54 45.29
N ALA A 413 13.18 -1.06 44.31
CA ALA A 413 14.16 -2.12 44.53
C ALA A 413 15.30 -1.67 45.46
N GLY A 414 15.74 -0.40 45.34
CA GLY A 414 16.72 0.19 46.25
C GLY A 414 16.22 0.30 47.71
N PHE A 415 14.95 0.70 47.90
CA PHE A 415 14.33 0.74 49.24
C PHE A 415 14.14 -0.67 49.84
N ALA A 416 13.70 -1.62 49.05
CA ALA A 416 13.55 -3.02 49.50
C ALA A 416 14.89 -3.61 50.02
N ARG A 417 15.99 -3.35 49.30
CA ARG A 417 17.35 -3.77 49.75
C ARG A 417 17.74 -3.07 51.04
N ARG A 418 17.47 -1.78 51.22
CA ARG A 418 17.76 -1.06 52.47
C ARG A 418 16.93 -1.60 53.64
N VAL A 419 15.66 -1.88 53.44
CA VAL A 419 14.79 -2.50 54.46
C VAL A 419 15.34 -3.84 54.85
N ASN A 420 15.74 -4.70 53.89
CA ASN A 420 16.38 -5.98 54.21
C ASN A 420 17.63 -5.80 55.06
N GLN A 421 18.53 -4.90 54.72
CA GLN A 421 19.75 -4.62 55.47
C GLN A 421 19.46 -4.14 56.92
N LEU A 422 18.43 -3.30 57.09
CA LEU A 422 18.02 -2.85 58.43
C LEU A 422 17.46 -3.98 59.27
N LEU A 423 16.57 -4.82 58.71
CA LEU A 423 15.99 -5.97 59.42
C LEU A 423 17.03 -7.03 59.75
N GLU A 424 18.02 -7.22 58.88
CA GLU A 424 19.16 -8.09 59.13
C GLU A 424 20.03 -7.59 60.29
N LYS A 425 20.34 -6.26 60.30
CA LYS A 425 21.14 -5.60 61.35
C LYS A 425 20.45 -5.69 62.71
N GLU A 426 19.13 -5.56 62.76
CA GLU A 426 18.33 -5.65 63.98
C GLU A 426 18.04 -7.10 64.40
N GLY A 427 18.53 -8.11 63.66
CA GLY A 427 18.33 -9.52 63.95
C GLY A 427 16.90 -10.06 63.72
N LEU A 428 16.01 -9.25 63.13
CA LEU A 428 14.60 -9.58 62.96
C LEU A 428 14.38 -10.70 61.91
N LEU A 429 15.26 -10.81 60.90
CA LEU A 429 15.20 -11.86 59.91
C LEU A 429 15.49 -13.27 60.48
N THR A 430 16.23 -13.33 61.56
CA THR A 430 16.54 -14.59 62.29
C THR A 430 15.50 -14.92 63.36
N ALA A 431 14.82 -13.88 63.90
CA ALA A 431 13.83 -14.01 64.95
C ALA A 431 12.46 -14.53 64.48
N ASP A 432 12.05 -14.16 63.24
CA ASP A 432 10.76 -14.59 62.67
C ASP A 432 10.90 -15.09 61.23
N PRO A 433 10.69 -16.41 61.00
CA PRO A 433 10.76 -17.00 59.67
C PRO A 433 9.77 -16.40 58.67
N LYS A 434 8.62 -15.86 59.12
CA LYS A 434 7.63 -15.21 58.25
C LYS A 434 8.14 -13.89 57.72
N ILE A 435 8.79 -13.07 58.55
CA ILE A 435 9.42 -11.80 58.15
C ILE A 435 10.47 -12.08 57.06
N LYS A 436 11.33 -13.09 57.30
CA LYS A 436 12.34 -13.49 56.33
C LYS A 436 11.71 -13.89 54.98
N LYS A 437 10.63 -14.68 54.99
CA LYS A 437 9.92 -15.08 53.78
C LYS A 437 9.37 -13.87 53.02
N TYR A 438 8.68 -12.97 53.70
CA TYR A 438 8.08 -11.78 53.05
C TYR A 438 9.14 -10.83 52.50
N VAL A 439 10.23 -10.63 53.21
CA VAL A 439 11.34 -9.77 52.73
C VAL A 439 12.02 -10.38 51.51
N ASN A 440 12.20 -11.68 51.47
CA ASN A 440 12.76 -12.35 50.29
C ASN A 440 11.85 -12.22 49.09
N VAL A 441 10.55 -12.43 49.25
CA VAL A 441 9.57 -12.22 48.16
C VAL A 441 9.58 -10.75 47.67
N LEU A 442 9.62 -9.78 48.61
CA LEU A 442 9.70 -8.37 48.28
C LEU A 442 10.96 -8.02 47.49
N LEU A 443 12.12 -8.55 47.88
CA LEU A 443 13.37 -8.38 47.18
C LEU A 443 13.34 -8.98 45.77
N GLU A 444 12.78 -10.18 45.68
CA GLU A 444 12.68 -10.89 44.40
C GLU A 444 11.76 -10.15 43.44
N GLU A 445 10.56 -9.75 43.86
CA GLU A 445 9.60 -9.04 43.03
C GLU A 445 10.08 -7.60 42.65
N THR A 446 10.72 -6.89 43.57
CA THR A 446 11.27 -5.56 43.27
C THR A 446 12.50 -5.63 42.37
N SER A 447 13.34 -6.66 42.48
CA SER A 447 14.43 -6.91 41.53
C SER A 447 13.89 -7.26 40.16
N ARG A 448 12.84 -8.07 40.08
CA ARG A 448 12.15 -8.40 38.84
C ARG A 448 11.52 -7.16 38.16
N LEU A 449 10.87 -6.28 38.94
CA LEU A 449 10.36 -4.99 38.44
C LEU A 449 11.49 -4.11 37.89
N GLN A 450 12.63 -4.05 38.60
CA GLN A 450 13.80 -3.31 38.15
C GLN A 450 14.37 -3.90 36.84
N GLU A 451 14.51 -5.22 36.75
CA GLU A 451 14.99 -5.90 35.57
C GLU A 451 14.04 -5.69 34.37
N MET A 452 12.73 -5.79 34.59
CA MET A 452 11.74 -5.50 33.54
C MET A 452 11.84 -4.05 33.06
N ALA A 453 11.92 -3.08 33.98
CA ALA A 453 12.06 -1.67 33.64
C ALA A 453 13.35 -1.35 32.87
N LEU A 454 14.45 -2.02 33.21
CA LEU A 454 15.74 -1.91 32.52
C LEU A 454 15.73 -2.57 31.15
N SER A 455 15.03 -3.71 31.01
CA SER A 455 14.98 -4.49 29.77
C SER A 455 14.14 -3.84 28.68
N ILE A 456 13.17 -3.01 29.03
CA ILE A 456 12.33 -2.31 28.07
C ILE A 456 13.10 -1.21 27.35
N SER A 457 14.07 -0.58 28.01
CA SER A 457 14.88 0.51 27.45
C SER A 457 16.16 0.06 26.72
N HIS A 458 16.60 -1.20 26.95
CA HIS A 458 17.77 -1.75 26.27
C HIS A 458 17.46 -3.17 25.83
N VAL A 459 17.34 -3.39 24.53
CA VAL A 459 17.46 -4.72 23.92
C VAL A 459 18.90 -5.16 24.21
N GLY A 460 19.09 -5.92 25.29
CA GLY A 460 20.40 -6.46 25.67
C GLY A 460 21.01 -7.24 24.50
N ASN A 461 22.33 -7.47 24.52
CA ASN A 461 22.96 -8.31 23.53
C ASN A 461 22.48 -9.76 23.63
N GLU A 462 22.35 -10.44 22.50
CA GLU A 462 22.14 -11.87 22.47
C GLU A 462 23.25 -12.59 23.26
N GLN A 463 22.87 -13.49 24.13
CA GLN A 463 23.77 -14.27 24.97
C GLN A 463 23.55 -15.77 24.72
N LEU A 464 24.61 -16.54 24.94
CA LEU A 464 24.50 -18.01 24.98
C LEU A 464 24.03 -18.39 26.38
N ILE A 465 22.82 -18.92 26.50
CA ILE A 465 22.20 -19.29 27.77
C ILE A 465 21.83 -20.77 27.81
N ASN A 466 21.87 -21.35 28.97
CA ASN A 466 21.38 -22.72 29.18
C ASN A 466 19.86 -22.72 29.37
N LEU A 467 19.12 -23.12 28.31
CA LEU A 467 17.66 -23.15 28.29
C LEU A 467 17.08 -24.01 29.41
N THR A 468 17.71 -25.13 29.70
CA THR A 468 17.27 -26.05 30.79
C THR A 468 17.31 -25.39 32.15
N GLU A 469 18.34 -24.62 32.46
CA GLU A 469 18.45 -23.89 33.71
C GLU A 469 17.37 -22.80 33.84
N VAL A 470 17.12 -22.03 32.75
CA VAL A 470 16.04 -21.03 32.71
C VAL A 470 14.69 -21.69 32.99
N ILE A 471 14.39 -22.81 32.32
CA ILE A 471 13.11 -23.50 32.45
C ILE A 471 12.93 -24.03 33.86
N ARG A 472 13.94 -24.69 34.46
CA ARG A 472 13.88 -25.16 35.84
C ARG A 472 13.57 -24.02 36.81
N ARG A 473 14.29 -22.90 36.68
CA ARG A 473 14.09 -21.75 37.57
C ARG A 473 12.67 -21.19 37.46
N ARG A 474 12.14 -21.05 36.22
CA ARG A 474 10.79 -20.55 36.01
C ARG A 474 9.71 -21.53 36.45
N PHE A 475 9.94 -22.82 36.29
CA PHE A 475 9.02 -23.84 36.76
C PHE A 475 8.94 -23.88 38.29
N GLU A 476 10.07 -23.73 39.00
CA GLU A 476 10.07 -23.63 40.48
C GLU A 476 9.25 -22.43 40.98
N ILE A 477 9.39 -21.26 40.34
CA ILE A 477 8.59 -20.07 40.66
C ILE A 477 7.09 -20.36 40.41
N ASN A 478 6.76 -21.02 39.32
CA ASN A 478 5.38 -21.36 38.96
C ASN A 478 4.77 -22.39 39.95
N LYS A 479 5.55 -23.33 40.49
CA LYS A 479 5.12 -24.26 41.52
C LYS A 479 4.62 -23.54 42.79
N GLU A 480 5.32 -22.48 43.20
CA GLU A 480 4.88 -21.69 44.36
C GLU A 480 3.58 -20.93 44.04
N ALA A 481 3.46 -20.38 42.86
CA ALA A 481 2.23 -19.70 42.41
C ALA A 481 1.01 -20.67 42.34
N ILE A 482 1.20 -21.92 41.93
CA ILE A 482 0.15 -22.96 41.95
C ILE A 482 -0.36 -23.23 43.35
N LYS A 483 0.54 -23.33 44.36
CA LYS A 483 0.16 -23.51 45.74
C LYS A 483 -0.68 -22.35 46.30
N GLU A 484 -0.37 -21.11 45.86
CA GLU A 484 -1.12 -19.92 46.26
C GLU A 484 -2.51 -19.83 45.61
N GLN A 485 -2.71 -20.37 44.41
CA GLN A 485 -4.00 -20.38 43.70
C GLN A 485 -5.01 -21.37 44.25
N LEU A 486 -4.74 -22.04 45.37
CA LEU A 486 -5.62 -23.03 46.03
C LEU A 486 -6.06 -24.21 45.14
N LYS A 487 -5.34 -24.50 44.06
CA LYS A 487 -5.58 -25.69 43.23
C LYS A 487 -5.15 -26.93 43.99
N GLN A 488 -6.11 -27.82 44.24
CA GLN A 488 -5.86 -29.06 44.95
C GLN A 488 -5.46 -30.17 43.98
N ASN A 489 -4.63 -31.13 44.45
CA ASN A 489 -4.26 -32.33 43.70
C ASN A 489 -3.59 -32.06 42.32
N VAL A 490 -2.76 -31.03 42.21
CA VAL A 490 -1.92 -30.83 41.04
C VAL A 490 -0.64 -31.64 41.17
N ILE A 491 -0.43 -32.54 40.20
CA ILE A 491 0.80 -33.34 40.09
C ILE A 491 1.79 -32.58 39.22
N LEU A 492 2.97 -32.27 39.75
CA LEU A 492 4.03 -31.52 39.06
C LEU A 492 5.16 -32.49 38.69
N GLU A 493 5.43 -32.65 37.41
CA GLU A 493 6.42 -33.58 36.89
C GLU A 493 7.57 -32.81 36.21
N GLU A 494 8.81 -33.19 36.54
CA GLU A 494 10.01 -32.62 35.95
C GLU A 494 10.78 -33.66 35.14
N GLY A 495 11.18 -33.30 33.95
CA GLY A 495 12.07 -34.09 33.12
C GLY A 495 11.41 -35.12 32.21
N PRO A 496 12.21 -35.80 31.41
CA PRO A 496 13.67 -35.70 31.38
C PRO A 496 14.18 -34.36 30.89
N PHE A 497 15.30 -33.90 31.44
CA PHE A 497 15.98 -32.68 31.03
C PHE A 497 17.31 -33.01 30.35
N LEU A 498 17.51 -32.49 29.12
CA LEU A 498 18.83 -32.43 28.49
C LEU A 498 19.57 -31.21 29.08
N ASP A 499 20.64 -31.43 29.80
CA ASP A 499 21.41 -30.38 30.48
C ASP A 499 22.93 -30.63 30.29
N PRO A 500 23.69 -29.68 29.74
CA PRO A 500 23.26 -28.34 29.29
C PRO A 500 22.62 -28.35 27.90
N LEU A 501 21.62 -27.47 27.69
CA LEU A 501 21.01 -27.21 26.40
C LEU A 501 21.15 -25.71 26.09
N TYR A 502 22.09 -25.33 25.22
CA TYR A 502 22.43 -23.93 24.95
C TYR A 502 21.67 -23.38 23.78
N ILE A 503 21.15 -22.16 23.95
CA ILE A 503 20.54 -21.35 22.89
C ILE A 503 21.14 -19.94 22.89
N LYS A 504 21.23 -19.31 21.70
CA LYS A 504 21.64 -17.92 21.56
C LYS A 504 20.40 -17.06 21.45
N CYS A 505 20.11 -16.28 22.49
CA CYS A 505 18.91 -15.44 22.53
C CYS A 505 19.09 -14.29 23.55
N TYR A 506 18.07 -13.45 23.63
CA TYR A 506 17.96 -12.43 24.67
C TYR A 506 17.41 -13.07 25.96
N PRO A 507 18.17 -13.10 27.06
CA PRO A 507 17.78 -13.83 28.29
C PRO A 507 16.37 -13.51 28.78
N LEU A 508 16.03 -12.22 28.82
CA LEU A 508 14.71 -11.75 29.28
C LEU A 508 13.55 -12.15 28.35
N HIS A 509 13.81 -12.29 27.06
CA HIS A 509 12.77 -12.73 26.13
C HIS A 509 12.38 -14.18 26.39
N ILE A 510 13.37 -15.06 26.55
CA ILE A 510 13.07 -16.48 26.81
C ILE A 510 12.43 -16.68 28.18
N GLU A 511 12.87 -15.97 29.22
CA GLU A 511 12.22 -15.99 30.52
C GLU A 511 10.75 -15.57 30.41
N ARG A 512 10.44 -14.52 29.70
CA ARG A 512 9.09 -14.01 29.48
C ARG A 512 8.22 -14.97 28.66
N VAL A 513 8.79 -15.62 27.65
CA VAL A 513 8.12 -16.68 26.89
C VAL A 513 7.75 -17.84 27.82
N MET A 514 8.69 -18.30 28.65
CA MET A 514 8.46 -19.39 29.59
C MET A 514 7.41 -19.04 30.65
N ASP A 515 7.47 -17.82 31.21
CA ASP A 515 6.45 -17.36 32.16
C ASP A 515 5.04 -17.37 31.55
N ASN A 516 4.89 -16.88 30.29
CA ASN A 516 3.60 -16.90 29.61
C ASN A 516 3.08 -18.31 29.36
N ILE A 517 3.95 -19.21 28.89
CA ILE A 517 3.57 -20.60 28.63
C ILE A 517 3.17 -21.31 29.95
N LEU A 518 3.98 -21.19 30.98
CA LEU A 518 3.73 -21.81 32.29
C LEU A 518 2.46 -21.25 32.96
N ASN A 519 2.23 -19.94 32.89
CA ASN A 519 1.02 -19.32 33.42
C ASN A 519 -0.22 -19.80 32.68
N ASN A 520 -0.18 -19.87 31.35
CA ASN A 520 -1.28 -20.37 30.54
C ASN A 520 -1.57 -21.82 30.84
N ALA A 521 -0.53 -22.65 30.91
CA ALA A 521 -0.66 -24.07 31.28
C ALA A 521 -1.25 -24.24 32.69
N THR A 522 -0.79 -23.46 33.66
CA THR A 522 -1.31 -23.46 35.03
C THR A 522 -2.77 -23.05 35.09
N ASN A 523 -3.15 -21.97 34.39
CA ASN A 523 -4.53 -21.46 34.36
C ASN A 523 -5.49 -22.48 33.75
N ALA A 524 -5.04 -23.23 32.74
CA ALA A 524 -5.84 -24.26 32.08
C ALA A 524 -6.09 -25.52 32.92
N ILE A 525 -5.33 -25.76 33.99
CA ILE A 525 -5.55 -26.90 34.89
C ILE A 525 -6.87 -26.71 35.64
N PRO A 526 -7.78 -27.72 35.67
CA PRO A 526 -9.02 -27.65 36.44
C PRO A 526 -8.80 -27.43 37.93
N LEU A 527 -9.74 -26.81 38.63
CA LEU A 527 -9.69 -26.59 40.08
C LEU A 527 -9.63 -27.90 40.89
N GLN A 528 -10.17 -28.99 40.33
CA GLN A 528 -10.20 -30.31 40.95
C GLN A 528 -8.84 -31.02 40.93
N GLY A 529 -7.87 -30.49 40.23
CA GLY A 529 -6.55 -31.05 40.06
C GLY A 529 -6.21 -31.45 38.63
N GLY A 530 -4.98 -31.83 38.42
CA GLY A 530 -4.46 -32.24 37.12
C GLY A 530 -2.94 -32.39 37.14
N THR A 531 -2.35 -32.47 35.98
CA THR A 531 -0.89 -32.60 35.79
C THR A 531 -0.31 -31.40 35.08
N LEU A 532 0.89 -31.00 35.45
CA LEU A 532 1.74 -30.05 34.72
C LEU A 532 3.13 -30.66 34.61
N SER A 533 3.61 -30.90 33.42
CA SER A 533 4.94 -31.47 33.20
C SER A 533 5.78 -30.57 32.30
N VAL A 534 7.10 -30.58 32.53
CA VAL A 534 8.08 -29.81 31.79
C VAL A 534 9.28 -30.69 31.45
N ARG A 535 9.70 -30.69 30.19
CA ARG A 535 10.90 -31.38 29.71
C ARG A 535 11.67 -30.60 28.68
N THR A 536 12.97 -30.89 28.54
CA THR A 536 13.84 -30.31 27.48
C THR A 536 14.58 -31.41 26.75
N TYR A 537 14.68 -31.26 25.43
CA TYR A 537 15.37 -32.22 24.57
C TYR A 537 15.87 -31.49 23.30
N GLU A 538 16.64 -32.22 22.51
CA GLU A 538 17.09 -31.78 21.20
C GLU A 538 16.39 -32.60 20.13
N ASP A 539 15.90 -31.93 19.09
CA ASP A 539 15.25 -32.53 17.93
C ASP A 539 15.70 -31.82 16.65
N ASP A 540 16.26 -32.58 15.70
CA ASP A 540 16.79 -32.08 14.44
C ASP A 540 17.66 -30.80 14.58
N ASP A 541 18.68 -30.82 15.46
CA ASP A 541 19.55 -29.69 15.80
C ASP A 541 18.79 -28.46 16.41
N GLN A 542 17.57 -28.64 16.87
CA GLN A 542 16.79 -27.61 17.56
C GLN A 542 16.66 -27.91 19.05
N ALA A 543 16.87 -26.88 19.87
CA ALA A 543 16.63 -26.97 21.32
C ALA A 543 15.13 -26.86 21.59
N CYS A 544 14.54 -27.90 22.13
CA CYS A 544 13.12 -28.02 22.41
C CYS A 544 12.81 -27.93 23.90
N ALA A 545 11.79 -27.13 24.22
CA ALA A 545 11.17 -27.09 25.55
C ALA A 545 9.69 -27.45 25.41
N GLU A 546 9.27 -28.47 26.17
CA GLU A 546 7.88 -28.93 26.13
C GLU A 546 7.22 -28.72 27.49
N VAL A 547 6.06 -28.09 27.49
CA VAL A 547 5.19 -27.89 28.64
C VAL A 547 3.86 -28.56 28.35
N THR A 548 3.49 -29.54 29.18
CA THR A 548 2.23 -30.29 29.02
C THR A 548 1.36 -30.12 30.27
N ASN A 549 0.06 -29.85 30.05
CA ASN A 549 -0.91 -29.75 31.14
C ASN A 549 -2.17 -30.57 30.84
N SER A 550 -2.93 -30.92 31.88
CA SER A 550 -4.18 -31.68 31.76
C SER A 550 -5.41 -30.87 31.32
N GLY A 551 -5.25 -29.58 31.07
CA GLY A 551 -6.31 -28.73 30.53
C GLY A 551 -6.49 -28.95 29.02
N ALA A 552 -7.66 -28.58 28.49
CA ALA A 552 -7.94 -28.63 27.07
C ALA A 552 -8.13 -27.20 26.51
N ILE A 553 -7.61 -26.96 25.32
CA ILE A 553 -7.91 -25.75 24.54
C ILE A 553 -9.23 -26.01 23.83
N PRO A 554 -10.24 -25.11 23.92
CA PRO A 554 -11.48 -25.24 23.15
C PRO A 554 -11.22 -25.37 21.64
N ASP A 555 -11.98 -26.21 20.95
CA ASP A 555 -11.76 -26.51 19.52
C ASP A 555 -11.76 -25.27 18.64
N GLU A 556 -12.54 -24.27 18.96
CA GLU A 556 -12.59 -23.01 18.23
C GLU A 556 -11.32 -22.17 18.41
N GLU A 557 -10.78 -22.09 19.62
CA GLU A 557 -9.50 -21.43 19.89
C GLU A 557 -8.32 -22.19 19.29
N ARG A 558 -8.37 -23.53 19.32
CA ARG A 558 -7.38 -24.38 18.67
C ARG A 558 -7.34 -24.16 17.16
N ARG A 559 -8.51 -24.03 16.51
CA ARG A 559 -8.59 -23.72 15.08
C ARG A 559 -7.98 -22.36 14.77
N ARG A 560 -8.33 -21.32 15.53
CA ARG A 560 -7.77 -19.97 15.37
C ARG A 560 -6.25 -19.93 15.55
N LEU A 561 -5.72 -20.68 16.50
CA LEU A 561 -4.28 -20.82 16.69
C LEU A 561 -3.59 -21.45 15.47
N LEU A 562 -4.19 -22.50 14.89
CA LEU A 562 -3.67 -23.19 13.71
C LEU A 562 -3.79 -22.33 12.43
N GLU A 563 -4.77 -21.45 12.34
CA GLU A 563 -5.00 -20.50 11.25
C GLU A 563 -4.15 -19.22 11.40
N GLY A 564 -3.36 -19.09 12.47
CA GLY A 564 -2.51 -17.92 12.74
C GLY A 564 -3.27 -16.72 13.32
N GLU A 565 -4.55 -16.86 13.64
CA GLU A 565 -5.31 -15.88 14.41
C GLU A 565 -4.95 -16.02 15.90
N VAL A 566 -4.29 -14.99 16.45
CA VAL A 566 -3.77 -15.01 17.82
C VAL A 566 -4.80 -14.47 18.81
N PRO A 567 -5.51 -15.30 19.58
CA PRO A 567 -6.40 -14.82 20.61
C PRO A 567 -5.62 -14.42 21.87
N GLY A 568 -5.53 -13.13 22.13
CA GLY A 568 -5.04 -12.57 23.38
C GLY A 568 -3.55 -12.20 23.43
N ARG A 569 -3.20 -11.31 24.37
CA ARG A 569 -1.85 -10.72 24.53
C ARG A 569 -0.72 -11.75 24.76
N GLY A 570 -0.99 -12.82 25.48
CA GLY A 570 0.01 -13.84 25.83
C GLY A 570 0.52 -14.62 24.62
N PHE A 571 -0.38 -15.04 23.71
CA PHE A 571 -0.02 -15.75 22.48
C PHE A 571 0.69 -14.87 21.46
N TYR A 572 0.34 -13.58 21.39
CA TYR A 572 1.02 -12.63 20.52
C TYR A 572 2.49 -12.44 20.90
N ILE A 573 2.80 -12.46 22.21
CA ILE A 573 4.18 -12.31 22.71
C ILE A 573 5.01 -13.57 22.44
N THR A 574 4.41 -14.76 22.46
CA THR A 574 5.10 -16.03 22.21
C THR A 574 5.31 -16.34 20.74
N ASN A 575 4.52 -15.74 19.85
CA ASN A 575 4.61 -15.97 18.40
C ASN A 575 5.51 -14.93 17.67
N ARG A 576 6.14 -14.00 18.38
CA ARG A 576 7.14 -13.05 17.90
C ARG A 576 8.54 -13.51 18.25
#